data_cf649be28701d691dbe96fab7dd12139
#
_entry.id   cf649be28701d691dbe96fab7dd12139
#
_cell.length_a   1.000
_cell.length_b   1.000
_cell.length_c   1.000
_cell.angle_alpha   90.00
_cell.angle_beta   90.00
_cell.angle_gamma   90.00
#
_symmetry.space_group_name_H-M   'P 1'
#
loop_
_entity.id
_entity.type
_entity.pdbx_description
1 polymer ?
#
loop_
_entity_poly.entity_id
_entity_poly.type
_entity_poly.pdbx_seq_one_letter_code
_entity_poly.pdbx_strand_id
1 'polypeptide(L)'
;MAQHTPATSRAGTFGAILRVTSGNFLEQFDFFLFGFYATYIARTFFPAESEFASLMLTFAVFGSGFLMRPVGAIVLGAYIDRIGRRKGLMVTLAIMGCGTLLIALVPGYQTIGLAAPALVLLGRLLQGFSAGVELGGVSVYLSEIATPGNKGFYTSWQSASQQVAIVVAALIGYSLNITLGHDAISEWGWRIPFFIGCMIIPLIFVLRRSLQETEAFLQRKHRPDTREIFATIAKNWRIITAGTLLVAMTTTTFYFITVYTPTYGRTVLNLSARDSLIVTMLVGVSNFIWLPIGGAISDRIGRRAVLMGITLLALITTWPVMQWLTAAPDFTRMTLVLLWFSFFFGMYNGAMVAALTEVMPVYVRTVGFSLAFSMATAIFGGLTPAISTALVKLTGDKSSPGWWLMCAALCGLAATAMLFVRLSRGYIAAENKA
;
A
#
# COMPACT_ATOMS: atom_id res chain seq x y z
N MET A 1 1.96 -2.72 45.05
CA MET A 1 1.48 -3.99 44.45
C MET A 1 1.50 -3.84 42.94
N ALA A 2 2.53 -4.36 42.27
CA ALA A 2 2.64 -4.37 40.83
C ALA A 2 1.71 -5.48 40.31
N GLN A 3 0.67 -5.10 39.59
CA GLN A 3 -0.17 -6.05 38.89
C GLN A 3 0.63 -6.66 37.72
N HIS A 4 1.01 -7.91 37.87
CA HIS A 4 1.51 -8.74 36.77
C HIS A 4 0.39 -8.88 35.73
N THR A 5 0.53 -8.17 34.62
CA THR A 5 -0.22 -8.47 33.39
C THR A 5 0.22 -9.88 32.93
N PRO A 6 -0.68 -10.84 32.74
CA PRO A 6 -0.31 -12.18 32.32
C PRO A 6 0.34 -12.09 30.94
N ALA A 7 1.53 -12.68 30.80
CA ALA A 7 2.19 -12.86 29.52
C ALA A 7 1.25 -13.60 28.58
N THR A 8 0.73 -12.91 27.57
CA THR A 8 -0.08 -13.53 26.52
C THR A 8 0.75 -14.65 25.87
N SER A 9 0.20 -15.85 25.87
CA SER A 9 0.88 -17.00 25.25
C SER A 9 1.21 -16.69 23.79
N ARG A 10 2.32 -17.22 23.25
CA ARG A 10 2.72 -17.02 21.83
C ARG A 10 1.57 -17.33 20.85
N ALA A 11 0.72 -18.29 21.14
CA ALA A 11 -0.47 -18.63 20.37
C ALA A 11 -1.54 -17.49 20.40
N GLY A 12 -1.71 -16.82 21.54
CA GLY A 12 -2.61 -15.67 21.67
C GLY A 12 -2.16 -14.46 20.88
N THR A 13 -0.85 -14.22 20.82
CA THR A 13 -0.24 -13.12 20.05
C THR A 13 -0.38 -13.32 18.54
N PHE A 14 -0.11 -14.52 18.04
CA PHE A 14 -0.29 -14.84 16.61
C PHE A 14 -1.76 -14.71 16.19
N GLY A 15 -2.68 -15.20 17.00
CA GLY A 15 -4.11 -15.03 16.75
C GLY A 15 -4.58 -13.57 16.76
N ALA A 16 -3.95 -12.70 17.58
CA ALA A 16 -4.22 -11.26 17.58
C ALA A 16 -3.70 -10.59 16.31
N ILE A 17 -2.47 -10.90 15.88
CA ILE A 17 -1.90 -10.41 14.62
C ILE A 17 -2.82 -10.79 13.45
N LEU A 18 -3.20 -12.06 13.34
CA LEU A 18 -4.03 -12.56 12.25
C LEU A 18 -5.40 -11.85 12.18
N ARG A 19 -6.07 -11.67 13.32
CA ARG A 19 -7.38 -10.97 13.37
C ARG A 19 -7.26 -9.50 12.96
N VAL A 20 -6.23 -8.81 13.39
CA VAL A 20 -6.03 -7.39 13.09
C VAL A 20 -5.67 -7.19 11.63
N THR A 21 -4.82 -8.05 11.07
CA THR A 21 -4.32 -7.92 9.69
C THR A 21 -5.28 -8.49 8.64
N SER A 22 -6.20 -9.37 9.01
CA SER A 22 -7.16 -9.98 8.05
C SER A 22 -8.06 -8.96 7.35
N GLY A 23 -8.36 -7.84 8.01
CA GLY A 23 -9.14 -6.75 7.40
C GLY A 23 -8.44 -6.05 6.24
N ASN A 24 -7.11 -6.06 6.23
CA ASN A 24 -6.33 -5.44 5.16
C ASN A 24 -6.38 -6.21 3.83
N PHE A 25 -6.79 -7.49 3.88
CA PHE A 25 -6.78 -8.34 2.69
C PHE A 25 -7.68 -7.81 1.57
N LEU A 26 -8.95 -7.53 1.89
CA LEU A 26 -9.92 -7.12 0.86
C LEU A 26 -9.57 -5.77 0.24
N GLU A 27 -9.16 -4.82 1.09
CA GLU A 27 -8.76 -3.49 0.63
C GLU A 27 -7.64 -3.57 -0.40
N GLN A 28 -6.61 -4.36 -0.09
CA GLN A 28 -5.48 -4.52 -0.99
C GLN A 28 -5.85 -5.33 -2.23
N PHE A 29 -6.67 -6.37 -2.08
CA PHE A 29 -7.13 -7.20 -3.19
C PHE A 29 -7.81 -6.35 -4.27
N ASP A 30 -8.79 -5.53 -3.91
CA ASP A 30 -9.51 -4.67 -4.86
C ASP A 30 -8.61 -3.64 -5.55
N PHE A 31 -7.66 -3.05 -4.80
CA PHE A 31 -6.71 -2.11 -5.38
C PHE A 31 -5.78 -2.77 -6.39
N PHE A 32 -5.30 -3.98 -6.11
CA PHE A 32 -4.43 -4.73 -7.03
C PHE A 32 -5.15 -5.16 -8.29
N LEU A 33 -6.39 -5.62 -8.18
CA LEU A 33 -7.16 -6.04 -9.34
C LEU A 33 -7.25 -4.95 -10.41
N PHE A 34 -7.51 -3.71 -10.00
CA PHE A 34 -7.58 -2.61 -10.96
C PHE A 34 -6.25 -2.40 -11.70
N GLY A 35 -5.12 -2.48 -10.99
CA GLY A 35 -3.79 -2.39 -11.61
C GLY A 35 -3.47 -3.58 -12.51
N PHE A 36 -3.77 -4.80 -12.06
CA PHE A 36 -3.49 -6.03 -12.83
C PHE A 36 -4.29 -6.11 -14.13
N TYR A 37 -5.51 -5.61 -14.12
CA TYR A 37 -6.39 -5.60 -15.28
C TYR A 37 -6.45 -4.25 -16.00
N ALA A 38 -5.50 -3.34 -15.71
CA ALA A 38 -5.48 -1.99 -16.24
C ALA A 38 -5.60 -1.92 -17.77
N THR A 39 -4.95 -2.83 -18.50
CA THR A 39 -5.02 -2.86 -19.97
C THR A 39 -6.41 -3.23 -20.50
N TYR A 40 -7.13 -4.11 -19.82
CA TYR A 40 -8.50 -4.50 -20.17
C TYR A 40 -9.51 -3.43 -19.78
N ILE A 41 -9.34 -2.84 -18.60
CA ILE A 41 -10.13 -1.71 -18.10
C ILE A 41 -9.99 -0.49 -19.02
N ALA A 42 -8.76 -0.22 -19.49
CA ALA A 42 -8.48 0.83 -20.45
C ALA A 42 -9.30 0.70 -21.73
N ARG A 43 -9.30 -0.47 -22.34
CA ARG A 43 -10.06 -0.77 -23.56
C ARG A 43 -11.57 -0.70 -23.37
N THR A 44 -12.05 -1.14 -22.22
CA THR A 44 -13.48 -1.19 -21.91
C THR A 44 -14.10 0.15 -21.59
N PHE A 45 -13.40 0.99 -20.83
CA PHE A 45 -13.96 2.22 -20.26
C PHE A 45 -13.33 3.50 -20.78
N PHE A 46 -12.09 3.46 -21.26
CA PHE A 46 -11.31 4.62 -21.65
C PHE A 46 -10.79 4.51 -23.09
N PRO A 47 -11.68 4.25 -24.09
CA PRO A 47 -11.24 4.20 -25.48
C PRO A 47 -10.67 5.57 -25.89
N ALA A 48 -9.46 5.57 -26.44
CA ALA A 48 -8.76 6.74 -26.91
C ALA A 48 -8.08 6.44 -28.24
N GLU A 49 -7.59 7.48 -28.94
CA GLU A 49 -6.90 7.35 -30.21
C GLU A 49 -5.63 6.49 -30.15
N SER A 50 -5.03 6.37 -28.97
CA SER A 50 -3.85 5.52 -28.75
C SER A 50 -3.97 4.69 -27.49
N GLU A 51 -3.35 3.51 -27.47
CA GLU A 51 -3.28 2.64 -26.28
C GLU A 51 -2.61 3.34 -25.08
N PHE A 52 -1.61 4.20 -25.37
CA PHE A 52 -0.97 5.02 -24.35
C PHE A 52 -1.96 5.96 -23.66
N ALA A 53 -2.77 6.71 -24.42
CA ALA A 53 -3.74 7.63 -23.87
C ALA A 53 -4.80 6.88 -23.03
N SER A 54 -5.25 5.74 -23.49
CA SER A 54 -6.20 4.87 -22.80
C SER A 54 -5.64 4.37 -21.46
N LEU A 55 -4.40 3.91 -21.44
CA LEU A 55 -3.69 3.49 -20.21
C LEU A 55 -3.46 4.66 -19.26
N MET A 56 -3.08 5.83 -19.77
CA MET A 56 -2.85 7.02 -18.93
C MET A 56 -4.15 7.45 -18.23
N LEU A 57 -5.28 7.43 -18.92
CA LEU A 57 -6.59 7.70 -18.30
C LEU A 57 -6.92 6.67 -17.23
N THR A 58 -6.67 5.40 -17.50
CA THR A 58 -6.90 4.31 -16.54
C THR A 58 -6.04 4.48 -15.28
N PHE A 59 -4.76 4.81 -15.43
CA PHE A 59 -3.87 5.04 -14.29
C PHE A 59 -4.14 6.36 -13.56
N ALA A 60 -4.65 7.38 -14.26
CA ALA A 60 -5.13 8.60 -13.60
C ALA A 60 -6.32 8.31 -12.70
N VAL A 61 -7.26 7.51 -13.18
CA VAL A 61 -8.41 7.04 -12.37
C VAL A 61 -7.96 6.12 -11.24
N PHE A 62 -6.99 5.24 -11.46
CA PHE A 62 -6.35 4.46 -10.40
C PHE A 62 -5.76 5.36 -9.31
N GLY A 63 -4.96 6.35 -9.71
CA GLY A 63 -4.30 7.30 -8.81
C GLY A 63 -5.30 8.17 -8.04
N SER A 64 -6.44 8.55 -8.65
CA SER A 64 -7.48 9.35 -8.00
C SER A 64 -8.06 8.69 -6.75
N GLY A 65 -8.17 7.36 -6.73
CA GLY A 65 -8.56 6.61 -5.55
C GLY A 65 -7.60 6.81 -4.37
N PHE A 66 -6.31 6.94 -4.63
CA PHE A 66 -5.32 7.23 -3.58
C PHE A 66 -5.38 8.67 -3.09
N LEU A 67 -5.74 9.63 -3.94
CA LEU A 67 -5.93 11.03 -3.55
C LEU A 67 -7.09 11.19 -2.55
N MET A 68 -8.06 10.28 -2.56
CA MET A 68 -9.16 10.27 -1.59
C MET A 68 -8.77 9.68 -0.23
N ARG A 69 -7.66 8.95 -0.11
CA ARG A 69 -7.22 8.35 1.18
C ARG A 69 -6.99 9.38 2.28
N PRO A 70 -6.26 10.50 2.08
CA PRO A 70 -6.12 11.54 3.11
C PRO A 70 -7.47 12.14 3.54
N VAL A 71 -8.37 12.37 2.59
CA VAL A 71 -9.72 12.88 2.88
C VAL A 71 -10.51 11.87 3.72
N GLY A 72 -10.47 10.59 3.32
CA GLY A 72 -11.10 9.49 4.06
C GLY A 72 -10.50 9.32 5.47
N ALA A 73 -9.18 9.43 5.62
CA ALA A 73 -8.50 9.35 6.91
C ALA A 73 -9.02 10.41 7.90
N ILE A 74 -9.25 11.64 7.44
CA ILE A 74 -9.76 12.73 8.26
C ILE A 74 -11.26 12.58 8.53
N VAL A 75 -12.06 12.43 7.49
CA VAL A 75 -13.54 12.44 7.60
C VAL A 75 -14.06 11.19 8.29
N LEU A 76 -13.67 10.01 7.79
CA LEU A 76 -14.09 8.74 8.39
C LEU A 76 -13.39 8.48 9.73
N GLY A 77 -12.16 8.95 9.91
CA GLY A 77 -11.46 8.87 11.18
C GLY A 77 -12.20 9.63 12.28
N ALA A 78 -12.61 10.88 12.02
CA ALA A 78 -13.43 11.66 12.95
C ALA A 78 -14.79 11.00 13.21
N TYR A 79 -15.42 10.44 12.18
CA TYR A 79 -16.69 9.71 12.32
C TYR A 79 -16.52 8.46 13.20
N ILE A 80 -15.48 7.66 12.97
CA ILE A 80 -15.19 6.44 13.75
C ILE A 80 -14.89 6.77 15.21
N ASP A 81 -14.16 7.84 15.47
CA ASP A 81 -13.86 8.29 16.83
C ASP A 81 -15.13 8.71 17.61
N ARG A 82 -16.20 9.09 16.90
CA ARG A 82 -17.50 9.43 17.51
C ARG A 82 -18.42 8.21 17.75
N ILE A 83 -18.54 7.31 16.76
CA ILE A 83 -19.53 6.22 16.78
C ILE A 83 -18.98 4.89 17.28
N GLY A 84 -17.65 4.78 17.41
CA GLY A 84 -16.96 3.54 17.78
C GLY A 84 -16.31 2.85 16.60
N ARG A 85 -15.23 2.13 16.87
CA ARG A 85 -14.41 1.47 15.85
C ARG A 85 -15.17 0.39 15.09
N ARG A 86 -15.95 -0.44 15.80
CA ARG A 86 -16.75 -1.52 15.20
C ARG A 86 -17.73 -0.98 14.16
N LYS A 87 -18.57 0.00 14.53
CA LYS A 87 -19.56 0.59 13.61
C LYS A 87 -18.88 1.29 12.45
N GLY A 88 -17.79 2.02 12.72
CA GLY A 88 -17.00 2.70 11.69
C GLY A 88 -16.43 1.73 10.66
N LEU A 89 -15.80 0.64 11.09
CA LEU A 89 -15.26 -0.38 10.19
C LEU A 89 -16.33 -1.08 9.35
N MET A 90 -17.57 -1.15 9.84
CA MET A 90 -18.69 -1.67 9.04
C MET A 90 -19.11 -0.70 7.95
N VAL A 91 -19.11 0.61 8.25
CA VAL A 91 -19.42 1.65 7.28
C VAL A 91 -18.34 1.73 6.21
N THR A 92 -17.05 1.69 6.59
CA THR A 92 -15.95 1.68 5.61
C THR A 92 -16.04 0.48 4.67
N LEU A 93 -16.30 -0.72 5.21
CA LEU A 93 -16.50 -1.93 4.42
C LEU A 93 -17.69 -1.80 3.45
N ALA A 94 -18.80 -1.21 3.88
CA ALA A 94 -19.96 -0.99 3.01
C ALA A 94 -19.63 -0.01 1.86
N ILE A 95 -18.94 1.09 2.15
CA ILE A 95 -18.51 2.08 1.13
C ILE A 95 -17.57 1.41 0.12
N MET A 96 -16.60 0.63 0.60
CA MET A 96 -15.67 -0.12 -0.26
C MET A 96 -16.41 -1.10 -1.14
N GLY A 97 -17.32 -1.87 -0.54
CA GLY A 97 -18.14 -2.85 -1.26
C GLY A 97 -18.99 -2.22 -2.37
N CYS A 98 -19.58 -1.05 -2.11
CA CYS A 98 -20.29 -0.30 -3.12
C CYS A 98 -19.37 0.12 -4.29
N GLY A 99 -18.13 0.56 -3.99
CA GLY A 99 -17.14 0.92 -5.01
C GLY A 99 -16.75 -0.27 -5.88
N THR A 100 -16.45 -1.41 -5.26
CA THR A 100 -16.07 -2.65 -5.95
C THR A 100 -17.21 -3.18 -6.82
N LEU A 101 -18.43 -3.22 -6.27
CA LEU A 101 -19.61 -3.68 -7.01
C LEU A 101 -19.92 -2.77 -8.19
N LEU A 102 -19.77 -1.47 -8.03
CA LEU A 102 -19.94 -0.50 -9.10
C LEU A 102 -18.98 -0.78 -10.25
N ILE A 103 -17.69 -0.96 -9.99
CA ILE A 103 -16.69 -1.28 -11.03
C ILE A 103 -16.99 -2.62 -11.71
N ALA A 104 -17.43 -3.62 -10.93
CA ALA A 104 -17.75 -4.95 -11.46
C ALA A 104 -18.94 -4.94 -12.41
N LEU A 105 -19.95 -4.12 -12.15
CA LEU A 105 -21.24 -4.13 -12.86
C LEU A 105 -21.37 -3.09 -13.96
N VAL A 106 -20.57 -2.00 -13.91
CA VAL A 106 -20.76 -0.88 -14.86
C VAL A 106 -20.55 -1.36 -16.31
N PRO A 107 -21.50 -1.02 -17.25
CA PRO A 107 -21.34 -1.34 -18.66
C PRO A 107 -20.16 -0.58 -19.28
N GLY A 108 -19.63 -1.11 -20.39
CA GLY A 108 -18.52 -0.47 -21.09
C GLY A 108 -18.92 0.84 -21.78
N TYR A 109 -17.91 1.59 -22.23
CA TYR A 109 -18.10 2.85 -22.97
C TYR A 109 -18.98 2.71 -24.21
N GLN A 110 -18.91 1.59 -24.91
CA GLN A 110 -19.72 1.27 -26.09
C GLN A 110 -21.23 1.29 -25.79
N THR A 111 -21.61 1.00 -24.54
CA THR A 111 -23.04 0.88 -24.13
C THR A 111 -23.59 2.17 -23.57
N ILE A 112 -22.83 2.85 -22.66
CA ILE A 112 -23.32 4.02 -21.91
C ILE A 112 -22.46 5.27 -22.10
N GLY A 113 -21.50 5.25 -23.01
CA GLY A 113 -20.67 6.42 -23.34
C GLY A 113 -19.87 6.93 -22.15
N LEU A 114 -19.81 8.26 -22.00
CA LEU A 114 -19.05 8.96 -20.94
C LEU A 114 -19.51 8.63 -19.50
N ALA A 115 -20.69 8.07 -19.32
CA ALA A 115 -21.13 7.63 -18.00
C ALA A 115 -20.28 6.46 -17.49
N ALA A 116 -19.73 5.61 -18.37
CA ALA A 116 -18.89 4.47 -17.98
C ALA A 116 -17.62 4.90 -17.23
N PRO A 117 -16.74 5.74 -17.80
CA PRO A 117 -15.56 6.22 -17.07
C PRO A 117 -15.90 7.02 -15.82
N ALA A 118 -16.99 7.79 -15.83
CA ALA A 118 -17.44 8.54 -14.66
C ALA A 118 -17.84 7.63 -13.49
N LEU A 119 -18.54 6.54 -13.76
CA LEU A 119 -18.93 5.55 -12.74
C LEU A 119 -17.75 4.74 -12.24
N VAL A 120 -16.78 4.39 -13.09
CA VAL A 120 -15.52 3.75 -12.68
C VAL A 120 -14.71 4.68 -11.77
N LEU A 121 -14.63 5.96 -12.14
CA LEU A 121 -13.98 6.98 -11.29
C LEU A 121 -14.68 7.07 -9.92
N LEU A 122 -16.01 7.15 -9.89
CA LEU A 122 -16.76 7.18 -8.64
C LEU A 122 -16.47 5.93 -7.79
N GLY A 123 -16.46 4.75 -8.39
CA GLY A 123 -16.11 3.52 -7.70
C GLY A 123 -14.71 3.58 -7.07
N ARG A 124 -13.71 4.09 -7.79
CA ARG A 124 -12.34 4.29 -7.29
C ARG A 124 -12.25 5.32 -6.16
N LEU A 125 -12.99 6.42 -6.27
CA LEU A 125 -13.05 7.43 -5.21
C LEU A 125 -13.67 6.86 -3.93
N LEU A 126 -14.74 6.06 -4.03
CA LEU A 126 -15.36 5.37 -2.89
C LEU A 126 -14.40 4.38 -2.23
N GLN A 127 -13.70 3.56 -3.01
CA GLN A 127 -12.68 2.64 -2.52
C GLN A 127 -11.55 3.39 -1.80
N GLY A 128 -11.01 4.45 -2.40
CA GLY A 128 -9.96 5.27 -1.82
C GLY A 128 -10.39 5.97 -0.53
N PHE A 129 -11.61 6.50 -0.49
CA PHE A 129 -12.16 7.17 0.68
C PHE A 129 -12.29 6.22 1.88
N SER A 130 -12.74 4.97 1.66
CA SER A 130 -12.85 3.97 2.72
C SER A 130 -11.49 3.50 3.24
N ALA A 131 -10.51 3.36 2.35
CA ALA A 131 -9.19 2.82 2.65
C ALA A 131 -8.31 3.73 3.54
N GLY A 132 -8.60 5.02 3.62
CA GLY A 132 -7.79 6.01 4.34
C GLY A 132 -7.68 5.77 5.85
N VAL A 133 -8.60 5.02 6.44
CA VAL A 133 -8.71 4.85 7.91
C VAL A 133 -8.00 3.63 8.45
N GLU A 134 -7.84 2.55 7.67
CA GLU A 134 -7.47 1.23 8.20
C GLU A 134 -5.99 1.10 8.52
N LEU A 135 -5.11 1.65 7.68
CA LEU A 135 -3.67 1.43 7.74
C LEU A 135 -3.00 1.90 9.04
N GLY A 136 -3.35 3.11 9.49
CA GLY A 136 -2.77 3.68 10.70
C GLY A 136 -3.20 2.93 11.96
N GLY A 137 -4.44 2.52 12.03
CA GLY A 137 -4.97 1.77 13.17
C GLY A 137 -4.27 0.43 13.37
N VAL A 138 -4.07 -0.32 12.30
CA VAL A 138 -3.37 -1.62 12.33
C VAL A 138 -1.90 -1.46 12.72
N SER A 139 -1.19 -0.51 12.12
CA SER A 139 0.24 -0.29 12.40
C SER A 139 0.50 0.12 13.83
N VAL A 140 -0.31 1.05 14.36
CA VAL A 140 -0.20 1.48 15.76
C VAL A 140 -0.58 0.34 16.73
N TYR A 141 -1.65 -0.41 16.46
CA TYR A 141 -2.04 -1.55 17.27
C TYR A 141 -0.92 -2.59 17.36
N LEU A 142 -0.32 -2.99 16.21
CA LEU A 142 0.78 -3.94 16.19
C LEU A 142 2.01 -3.43 16.95
N SER A 143 2.27 -2.11 16.89
CA SER A 143 3.34 -1.48 17.68
C SER A 143 3.07 -1.52 19.18
N GLU A 144 1.81 -1.44 19.61
CA GLU A 144 1.40 -1.45 21.02
C GLU A 144 1.43 -2.87 21.64
N ILE A 145 1.08 -3.90 20.85
CA ILE A 145 1.15 -5.30 21.33
C ILE A 145 2.54 -5.92 21.20
N ALA A 146 3.49 -5.22 20.58
CA ALA A 146 4.83 -5.74 20.36
C ALA A 146 5.57 -5.96 21.67
N THR A 147 6.26 -7.09 21.77
CA THR A 147 7.17 -7.33 22.90
C THR A 147 8.33 -6.34 22.86
N PRO A 148 8.88 -5.94 24.03
CA PRO A 148 10.02 -5.02 24.07
C PRO A 148 11.17 -5.48 23.16
N GLY A 149 11.69 -4.58 22.32
CA GLY A 149 12.77 -4.87 21.39
C GLY A 149 12.36 -5.52 20.05
N ASN A 150 11.07 -5.84 19.83
CA ASN A 150 10.60 -6.52 18.62
C ASN A 150 9.55 -5.72 17.83
N LYS A 151 9.49 -4.41 17.99
CA LYS A 151 8.47 -3.58 17.31
C LYS A 151 8.53 -3.68 15.79
N GLY A 152 9.72 -3.73 15.19
CA GLY A 152 9.92 -3.87 13.76
C GLY A 152 9.34 -5.17 13.22
N PHE A 153 9.63 -6.28 13.90
CA PHE A 153 9.07 -7.59 13.54
C PHE A 153 7.53 -7.58 13.61
N TYR A 154 6.93 -7.05 14.68
CA TYR A 154 5.48 -7.03 14.82
C TYR A 154 4.80 -6.10 13.81
N THR A 155 5.30 -4.87 13.63
CA THR A 155 4.69 -3.91 12.72
C THR A 155 4.84 -4.28 11.25
N SER A 156 5.86 -5.05 10.89
CA SER A 156 6.06 -5.55 9.52
C SER A 156 4.94 -6.47 9.04
N TRP A 157 4.23 -7.15 9.96
CA TRP A 157 3.11 -8.01 9.62
C TRP A 157 1.92 -7.27 9.03
N GLN A 158 1.80 -5.95 9.29
CA GLN A 158 0.82 -5.11 8.61
C GLN A 158 0.98 -5.21 7.07
N SER A 159 2.19 -4.97 6.58
CA SER A 159 2.48 -5.03 5.14
C SER A 159 2.68 -6.46 4.62
N ALA A 160 3.19 -7.39 5.45
CA ALA A 160 3.32 -8.78 5.07
C ALA A 160 1.96 -9.45 4.80
N SER A 161 0.95 -9.16 5.61
CA SER A 161 -0.41 -9.68 5.41
C SER A 161 -1.04 -9.23 4.08
N GLN A 162 -0.68 -8.04 3.60
CA GLN A 162 -1.16 -7.52 2.31
C GLN A 162 -0.61 -8.31 1.12
N GLN A 163 0.56 -8.95 1.26
CA GLN A 163 1.17 -9.75 0.20
C GLN A 163 0.33 -10.99 -0.14
N VAL A 164 -0.43 -11.50 0.83
CA VAL A 164 -1.37 -12.61 0.58
C VAL A 164 -2.42 -12.21 -0.46
N ALA A 165 -2.93 -10.98 -0.38
CA ALA A 165 -3.89 -10.46 -1.36
C ALA A 165 -3.29 -10.38 -2.77
N ILE A 166 -2.02 -9.98 -2.89
CA ILE A 166 -1.30 -9.92 -4.17
C ILE A 166 -1.17 -11.32 -4.77
N VAL A 167 -0.71 -12.28 -3.96
CA VAL A 167 -0.52 -13.67 -4.41
C VAL A 167 -1.85 -14.27 -4.87
N VAL A 168 -2.93 -14.07 -4.10
CA VAL A 168 -4.27 -14.56 -4.45
C VAL A 168 -4.78 -13.89 -5.72
N ALA A 169 -4.64 -12.56 -5.86
CA ALA A 169 -5.06 -11.83 -7.05
C ALA A 169 -4.27 -12.29 -8.30
N ALA A 170 -2.96 -12.46 -8.17
CA ALA A 170 -2.10 -12.94 -9.24
C ALA A 170 -2.42 -14.40 -9.63
N LEU A 171 -2.71 -15.26 -8.65
CA LEU A 171 -3.11 -16.65 -8.88
C LEU A 171 -4.44 -16.74 -9.62
N ILE A 172 -5.42 -15.92 -9.24
CA ILE A 172 -6.70 -15.84 -9.96
C ILE A 172 -6.47 -15.37 -11.39
N GLY A 173 -5.68 -14.34 -11.61
CA GLY A 173 -5.33 -13.84 -12.93
C GLY A 173 -4.62 -14.89 -13.78
N TYR A 174 -3.68 -15.62 -13.21
CA TYR A 174 -3.01 -16.74 -13.86
C TYR A 174 -3.98 -17.86 -14.26
N SER A 175 -4.84 -18.26 -13.33
CA SER A 175 -5.86 -19.30 -13.59
C SER A 175 -6.81 -18.91 -14.72
N LEU A 176 -7.24 -17.64 -14.75
CA LEU A 176 -8.08 -17.12 -15.82
C LEU A 176 -7.36 -17.13 -17.18
N ASN A 177 -6.06 -16.79 -17.21
CA ASN A 177 -5.28 -16.83 -18.46
C ASN A 177 -5.07 -18.25 -19.01
N ILE A 178 -5.12 -19.28 -18.14
CA ILE A 178 -5.04 -20.67 -18.59
C ILE A 178 -6.39 -21.20 -19.07
N THR A 179 -7.47 -20.84 -18.36
CA THR A 179 -8.81 -21.40 -18.58
C THR A 179 -9.62 -20.66 -19.63
N LEU A 180 -9.44 -19.34 -19.71
CA LEU A 180 -10.13 -18.48 -20.66
C LEU A 180 -9.12 -17.97 -21.70
N GLY A 181 -9.48 -18.04 -22.97
CA GLY A 181 -8.67 -17.43 -24.02
C GLY A 181 -8.57 -15.90 -23.84
N HIS A 182 -7.58 -15.30 -24.50
CA HIS A 182 -7.32 -13.86 -24.42
C HIS A 182 -8.56 -13.01 -24.76
N ASP A 183 -9.35 -13.43 -25.75
CA ASP A 183 -10.55 -12.71 -26.18
C ASP A 183 -11.63 -12.72 -25.09
N ALA A 184 -11.90 -13.89 -24.49
CA ALA A 184 -12.87 -14.01 -23.41
C ALA A 184 -12.46 -13.17 -22.17
N ILE A 185 -11.15 -13.13 -21.82
CA ILE A 185 -10.68 -12.27 -20.73
C ILE A 185 -10.89 -10.80 -21.10
N SER A 186 -10.60 -10.41 -22.35
CA SER A 186 -10.72 -9.03 -22.82
C SER A 186 -12.18 -8.55 -22.82
N GLU A 187 -13.12 -9.39 -23.18
CA GLU A 187 -14.55 -9.05 -23.28
C GLU A 187 -15.23 -8.97 -21.90
N TRP A 188 -15.05 -9.98 -21.06
CA TRP A 188 -15.80 -10.11 -19.80
C TRP A 188 -15.02 -10.74 -18.66
N GLY A 189 -14.03 -11.63 -18.92
CA GLY A 189 -13.35 -12.43 -17.92
C GLY A 189 -12.59 -11.59 -16.86
N TRP A 190 -12.12 -10.41 -17.21
CA TRP A 190 -11.47 -9.50 -16.29
C TRP A 190 -12.39 -9.02 -15.13
N ARG A 191 -13.71 -9.16 -15.27
CA ARG A 191 -14.70 -8.82 -14.22
C ARG A 191 -14.80 -9.88 -13.13
N ILE A 192 -14.43 -11.15 -13.43
CA ILE A 192 -14.53 -12.27 -12.49
C ILE A 192 -13.84 -11.99 -11.16
N PRO A 193 -12.58 -11.53 -11.12
CA PRO A 193 -11.90 -11.22 -9.86
C PRO A 193 -12.62 -10.14 -9.04
N PHE A 194 -13.23 -9.15 -9.67
CA PHE A 194 -14.03 -8.13 -8.98
C PHE A 194 -15.30 -8.72 -8.34
N PHE A 195 -15.97 -9.66 -9.03
CA PHE A 195 -17.09 -10.39 -8.44
C PHE A 195 -16.64 -11.27 -7.26
N ILE A 196 -15.47 -11.90 -7.34
CA ILE A 196 -14.87 -12.63 -6.22
C ILE A 196 -14.65 -11.68 -5.03
N GLY A 197 -14.11 -10.47 -5.27
CA GLY A 197 -13.99 -9.41 -4.26
C GLY A 197 -15.34 -9.09 -3.61
N CYS A 198 -16.40 -8.91 -4.41
CA CYS A 198 -17.76 -8.68 -3.90
C CYS A 198 -18.28 -9.83 -3.03
N MET A 199 -17.95 -11.09 -3.36
CA MET A 199 -18.35 -12.27 -2.57
C MET A 199 -17.59 -12.36 -1.23
N ILE A 200 -16.39 -11.82 -1.14
CA ILE A 200 -15.60 -11.79 0.09
C ILE A 200 -16.18 -10.77 1.11
N ILE A 201 -16.82 -9.70 0.63
CA ILE A 201 -17.37 -8.63 1.48
C ILE A 201 -18.33 -9.14 2.57
N PRO A 202 -19.35 -9.97 2.29
CA PRO A 202 -20.22 -10.52 3.31
C PRO A 202 -19.46 -11.33 4.36
N LEU A 203 -18.43 -12.08 3.97
CA LEU A 203 -17.60 -12.86 4.89
C LEU A 203 -16.87 -11.93 5.90
N ILE A 204 -16.25 -10.86 5.39
CA ILE A 204 -15.56 -9.89 6.24
C ILE A 204 -16.57 -9.14 7.10
N PHE A 205 -17.76 -8.84 6.58
CA PHE A 205 -18.84 -8.24 7.36
C PHE A 205 -19.20 -9.09 8.59
N VAL A 206 -19.34 -10.41 8.41
CA VAL A 206 -19.61 -11.35 9.51
C VAL A 206 -18.45 -11.39 10.51
N LEU A 207 -17.20 -11.44 10.03
CA LEU A 207 -16.00 -11.41 10.88
C LEU A 207 -15.93 -10.12 11.70
N ARG A 208 -16.15 -8.96 11.08
CA ARG A 208 -16.13 -7.65 11.75
C ARG A 208 -17.30 -7.44 12.72
N ARG A 209 -18.44 -8.05 12.44
CA ARG A 209 -19.59 -8.01 13.35
C ARG A 209 -19.27 -8.63 14.71
N SER A 210 -18.37 -9.60 14.78
CA SER A 210 -17.93 -10.26 16.01
C SER A 210 -16.87 -9.47 16.80
N LEU A 211 -16.28 -8.39 16.24
CA LEU A 211 -15.31 -7.57 16.93
C LEU A 211 -15.94 -6.87 18.13
N GLN A 212 -15.25 -6.88 19.24
CA GLN A 212 -15.62 -6.10 20.42
C GLN A 212 -14.98 -4.71 20.32
N GLU A 213 -15.65 -3.72 20.92
CA GLU A 213 -15.08 -2.38 21.01
C GLU A 213 -13.84 -2.42 21.93
N THR A 214 -12.79 -1.66 21.59
CA THR A 214 -11.55 -1.69 22.38
C THR A 214 -11.72 -0.97 23.71
N GLU A 215 -11.14 -1.53 24.79
CA GLU A 215 -11.15 -0.89 26.12
C GLU A 215 -10.57 0.52 26.08
N ALA A 216 -9.50 0.73 25.29
CA ALA A 216 -8.90 2.04 25.06
C ALA A 216 -9.89 3.05 24.48
N PHE A 217 -10.84 2.62 23.64
CA PHE A 217 -11.90 3.49 23.14
C PHE A 217 -12.95 3.79 24.23
N LEU A 218 -13.34 2.76 24.98
CA LEU A 218 -14.35 2.90 26.05
C LEU A 218 -13.87 3.79 27.20
N GLN A 219 -12.56 3.79 27.48
CA GLN A 219 -11.95 4.59 28.56
C GLN A 219 -11.60 6.02 28.15
N ARG A 220 -11.69 6.39 26.86
CA ARG A 220 -11.38 7.75 26.39
C ARG A 220 -12.37 8.77 26.96
N LYS A 221 -11.86 9.66 27.84
CA LYS A 221 -12.62 10.78 28.43
C LYS A 221 -12.84 11.94 27.44
N HIS A 222 -11.90 12.14 26.49
CA HIS A 222 -11.96 13.20 25.48
C HIS A 222 -11.90 12.63 24.08
N ARG A 223 -12.79 13.13 23.22
CA ARG A 223 -12.83 12.79 21.77
C ARG A 223 -12.43 14.04 21.00
N PRO A 224 -11.27 14.05 20.31
CA PRO A 224 -10.82 15.25 19.62
C PRO A 224 -11.83 15.68 18.57
N ASP A 225 -12.13 16.97 18.52
CA ASP A 225 -12.94 17.55 17.47
C ASP A 225 -12.11 17.70 16.17
N THR A 226 -12.81 17.78 15.04
CA THR A 226 -12.18 17.91 13.71
C THR A 226 -11.20 19.10 13.67
N ARG A 227 -11.55 20.22 14.33
CA ARG A 227 -10.71 21.40 14.43
C ARG A 227 -9.39 21.13 15.20
N GLU A 228 -9.45 20.36 16.28
CA GLU A 228 -8.27 19.97 17.06
C GLU A 228 -7.34 19.05 16.24
N ILE A 229 -7.92 18.14 15.44
CA ILE A 229 -7.15 17.27 14.52
C ILE A 229 -6.38 18.15 13.52
N PHE A 230 -7.05 19.09 12.84
CA PHE A 230 -6.39 20.00 11.89
C PHE A 230 -5.32 20.87 12.55
N ALA A 231 -5.58 21.44 13.72
CA ALA A 231 -4.61 22.24 14.45
C ALA A 231 -3.37 21.43 14.83
N THR A 232 -3.56 20.18 15.24
CA THR A 232 -2.47 19.27 15.58
C THR A 232 -1.64 18.86 14.35
N ILE A 233 -2.29 18.60 13.22
CA ILE A 233 -1.63 18.34 11.93
C ILE A 233 -0.79 19.55 11.53
N ALA A 234 -1.38 20.75 11.56
CA ALA A 234 -0.69 21.99 11.23
C ALA A 234 0.52 22.25 12.13
N LYS A 235 0.42 22.00 13.43
CA LYS A 235 1.53 22.12 14.37
C LYS A 235 2.68 21.15 14.11
N ASN A 236 2.36 19.93 13.61
CA ASN A 236 3.35 18.87 13.40
C ASN A 236 3.68 18.63 11.91
N TRP A 237 3.35 19.58 11.02
CA TRP A 237 3.50 19.44 9.57
C TRP A 237 4.89 18.97 9.12
N ARG A 238 5.97 19.44 9.79
CA ARG A 238 7.35 19.05 9.45
C ARG A 238 7.63 17.56 9.67
N ILE A 239 7.09 16.98 10.75
CA ILE A 239 7.23 15.54 11.02
C ILE A 239 6.40 14.73 10.04
N ILE A 240 5.19 15.20 9.73
CA ILE A 240 4.29 14.55 8.76
C ILE A 240 4.91 14.57 7.36
N THR A 241 5.46 15.71 6.92
CA THR A 241 6.15 15.82 5.62
C THR A 241 7.38 14.90 5.57
N ALA A 242 8.22 14.90 6.60
CA ALA A 242 9.36 13.99 6.67
C ALA A 242 8.92 12.51 6.69
N GLY A 243 7.83 12.20 7.39
CA GLY A 243 7.20 10.87 7.35
C GLY A 243 6.70 10.51 5.96
N THR A 244 6.05 11.45 5.26
CA THR A 244 5.61 11.26 3.86
C THR A 244 6.79 10.93 2.94
N LEU A 245 7.88 11.67 3.03
CA LEU A 245 9.10 11.40 2.25
C LEU A 245 9.75 10.07 2.63
N LEU A 246 9.70 9.68 3.91
CA LEU A 246 10.19 8.38 4.36
C LEU A 246 9.40 7.22 3.72
N VAL A 247 8.09 7.37 3.60
CA VAL A 247 7.20 6.38 2.98
C VAL A 247 7.30 6.38 1.46
N ALA A 248 7.77 7.46 0.82
CA ALA A 248 7.83 7.58 -0.63
C ALA A 248 8.59 6.42 -1.31
N MET A 249 9.77 6.04 -0.77
CA MET A 249 10.56 4.94 -1.34
C MET A 249 9.79 3.61 -1.31
N THR A 250 9.13 3.31 -0.20
CA THR A 250 8.41 2.05 -0.04
C THR A 250 7.20 1.97 -0.97
N THR A 251 6.39 3.03 -1.04
CA THR A 251 5.19 3.03 -1.89
C THR A 251 5.54 3.00 -3.37
N THR A 252 6.51 3.78 -3.82
CA THR A 252 6.95 3.77 -5.23
C THR A 252 7.46 2.41 -5.64
N THR A 253 8.37 1.82 -4.85
CA THR A 253 8.91 0.49 -5.14
C THR A 253 7.80 -0.56 -5.13
N PHE A 254 6.94 -0.55 -4.13
CA PHE A 254 5.84 -1.49 -3.99
C PHE A 254 4.89 -1.48 -5.20
N TYR A 255 4.40 -0.30 -5.60
CA TYR A 255 3.46 -0.20 -6.72
C TYR A 255 4.13 -0.50 -8.06
N PHE A 256 5.41 -0.24 -8.20
CA PHE A 256 6.17 -0.65 -9.38
C PHE A 256 6.28 -2.17 -9.49
N ILE A 257 6.76 -2.84 -8.44
CA ILE A 257 7.03 -4.30 -8.46
C ILE A 257 5.77 -5.17 -8.37
N THR A 258 4.63 -4.61 -7.98
CA THR A 258 3.38 -5.36 -7.83
C THR A 258 2.33 -4.93 -8.84
N VAL A 259 1.82 -3.71 -8.71
CA VAL A 259 0.67 -3.22 -9.50
C VAL A 259 1.05 -2.97 -10.95
N TYR A 260 2.21 -2.38 -11.21
CA TYR A 260 2.66 -2.03 -12.57
C TYR A 260 3.31 -3.21 -13.29
N THR A 261 3.78 -4.22 -12.58
CA THR A 261 4.49 -5.38 -13.16
C THR A 261 3.73 -6.05 -14.31
N PRO A 262 2.42 -6.39 -14.22
CA PRO A 262 1.71 -7.01 -15.34
C PRO A 262 1.67 -6.11 -16.58
N THR A 263 1.49 -4.82 -16.40
CA THR A 263 1.47 -3.86 -17.52
C THR A 263 2.88 -3.67 -18.10
N TYR A 264 3.89 -3.45 -17.26
CA TYR A 264 5.27 -3.26 -17.70
C TYR A 264 5.81 -4.48 -18.48
N GLY A 265 5.60 -5.68 -17.94
CA GLY A 265 5.99 -6.91 -18.61
C GLY A 265 5.34 -7.06 -19.99
N ARG A 266 4.04 -6.81 -20.08
CA ARG A 266 3.28 -7.00 -21.31
C ARG A 266 3.50 -5.89 -22.33
N THR A 267 3.39 -4.62 -21.94
CA THR A 267 3.38 -3.49 -22.89
C THR A 267 4.75 -2.92 -23.18
N VAL A 268 5.70 -3.04 -22.25
CA VAL A 268 7.04 -2.46 -22.40
C VAL A 268 8.08 -3.52 -22.75
N LEU A 269 8.05 -4.65 -22.03
CA LEU A 269 9.01 -5.74 -22.22
C LEU A 269 8.55 -6.78 -23.26
N ASN A 270 7.31 -6.71 -23.72
CA ASN A 270 6.68 -7.66 -24.67
C ASN A 270 6.70 -9.12 -24.18
N LEU A 271 6.58 -9.32 -22.88
CA LEU A 271 6.44 -10.64 -22.27
C LEU A 271 4.97 -11.08 -22.23
N SER A 272 4.72 -12.37 -22.04
CA SER A 272 3.36 -12.88 -21.93
C SER A 272 2.66 -12.34 -20.67
N ALA A 273 1.34 -12.18 -20.73
CA ALA A 273 0.54 -11.82 -19.55
C ALA A 273 0.68 -12.87 -18.43
N ARG A 274 0.78 -14.15 -18.81
CA ARG A 274 1.01 -15.27 -17.90
C ARG A 274 2.33 -15.14 -17.15
N ASP A 275 3.41 -14.87 -17.86
CA ASP A 275 4.76 -14.73 -17.26
C ASP A 275 4.80 -13.54 -16.30
N SER A 276 4.20 -12.42 -16.68
CA SER A 276 4.13 -11.23 -15.84
C SER A 276 3.34 -11.46 -14.55
N LEU A 277 2.27 -12.27 -14.58
CA LEU A 277 1.50 -12.64 -13.39
C LEU A 277 2.26 -13.62 -12.49
N ILE A 278 3.00 -14.58 -13.07
CA ILE A 278 3.87 -15.48 -12.31
C ILE A 278 4.95 -14.66 -11.56
N VAL A 279 5.59 -13.72 -12.25
CA VAL A 279 6.58 -12.84 -11.62
C VAL A 279 5.94 -12.03 -10.48
N THR A 280 4.74 -11.48 -10.67
CA THR A 280 4.02 -10.74 -9.63
C THR A 280 3.73 -11.62 -8.41
N MET A 281 3.35 -12.88 -8.62
CA MET A 281 3.13 -13.85 -7.54
C MET A 281 4.42 -14.13 -6.78
N LEU A 282 5.53 -14.37 -7.48
CA LEU A 282 6.85 -14.59 -6.87
C LEU A 282 7.31 -13.38 -6.06
N VAL A 283 7.07 -12.16 -6.56
CA VAL A 283 7.34 -10.91 -5.84
C VAL A 283 6.50 -10.83 -4.56
N GLY A 284 5.21 -11.17 -4.60
CA GLY A 284 4.36 -11.20 -3.42
C GLY A 284 4.88 -12.15 -2.33
N VAL A 285 5.29 -13.36 -2.73
CA VAL A 285 5.90 -14.35 -1.82
C VAL A 285 7.22 -13.83 -1.25
N SER A 286 8.07 -13.26 -2.08
CA SER A 286 9.35 -12.67 -1.68
C SER A 286 9.15 -11.51 -0.69
N ASN A 287 8.22 -10.61 -0.98
CA ASN A 287 7.86 -9.51 -0.06
C ASN A 287 7.40 -10.05 1.30
N PHE A 288 6.52 -11.06 1.30
CA PHE A 288 6.03 -11.69 2.53
C PHE A 288 7.16 -12.21 3.42
N ILE A 289 8.24 -12.74 2.82
CA ILE A 289 9.42 -13.24 3.53
C ILE A 289 10.30 -12.09 4.03
N TRP A 290 10.64 -11.13 3.15
CA TRP A 290 11.60 -10.08 3.49
C TRP A 290 11.06 -9.04 4.47
N LEU A 291 9.75 -8.80 4.51
CA LEU A 291 9.14 -7.82 5.41
C LEU A 291 9.40 -8.13 6.90
N PRO A 292 9.07 -9.32 7.42
CA PRO A 292 9.38 -9.65 8.81
C PRO A 292 10.89 -9.72 9.10
N ILE A 293 11.69 -10.19 8.14
CA ILE A 293 13.15 -10.23 8.25
C ILE A 293 13.71 -8.82 8.38
N GLY A 294 13.30 -7.89 7.51
CA GLY A 294 13.71 -6.49 7.57
C GLY A 294 13.31 -5.82 8.89
N GLY A 295 12.09 -6.09 9.36
CA GLY A 295 11.64 -5.65 10.67
C GLY A 295 12.52 -6.16 11.81
N ALA A 296 12.78 -7.46 11.84
CA ALA A 296 13.62 -8.09 12.87
C ALA A 296 15.08 -7.61 12.84
N ILE A 297 15.66 -7.44 11.64
CA ILE A 297 17.02 -6.89 11.48
C ILE A 297 17.07 -5.47 12.01
N SER A 298 16.05 -4.64 11.69
CA SER A 298 15.99 -3.26 12.18
C SER A 298 15.83 -3.16 13.69
N ASP A 299 15.24 -4.16 14.35
CA ASP A 299 15.17 -4.25 15.80
C ASP A 299 16.56 -4.46 16.44
N ARG A 300 17.46 -5.15 15.73
CA ARG A 300 18.83 -5.49 16.23
C ARG A 300 19.87 -4.42 15.94
N ILE A 301 19.93 -3.94 14.68
CA ILE A 301 20.98 -3.00 14.24
C ILE A 301 20.52 -1.54 14.19
N GLY A 302 19.24 -1.29 14.48
CA GLY A 302 18.64 0.04 14.51
C GLY A 302 17.96 0.45 13.19
N ARG A 303 16.91 1.26 13.31
CA ARG A 303 16.09 1.71 12.17
C ARG A 303 16.91 2.48 11.14
N ARG A 304 17.73 3.45 11.63
CA ARG A 304 18.54 4.32 10.77
C ARG A 304 19.50 3.51 9.89
N ALA A 305 20.18 2.52 10.45
CA ALA A 305 21.16 1.73 9.72
C ALA A 305 20.51 0.96 8.56
N VAL A 306 19.37 0.31 8.79
CA VAL A 306 18.63 -0.43 7.75
C VAL A 306 18.11 0.53 6.70
N LEU A 307 17.42 1.62 7.09
CA LEU A 307 16.82 2.58 6.16
C LEU A 307 17.89 3.21 5.26
N MET A 308 19.00 3.70 5.83
CA MET A 308 20.08 4.31 5.04
C MET A 308 20.81 3.32 4.17
N GLY A 309 21.15 2.13 4.72
CA GLY A 309 21.90 1.11 3.99
C GLY A 309 21.14 0.59 2.78
N ILE A 310 19.86 0.25 2.96
CA ILE A 310 19.01 -0.22 1.85
C ILE A 310 18.77 0.89 0.81
N THR A 311 18.56 2.12 1.25
CA THR A 311 18.35 3.25 0.32
C THR A 311 19.60 3.51 -0.54
N LEU A 312 20.78 3.51 0.07
CA LEU A 312 22.05 3.67 -0.66
C LEU A 312 22.29 2.54 -1.64
N LEU A 313 22.03 1.30 -1.22
CA LEU A 313 22.14 0.13 -2.09
C LEU A 313 21.16 0.23 -3.28
N ALA A 314 19.91 0.67 -3.02
CA ALA A 314 18.93 0.90 -4.07
C ALA A 314 19.38 1.98 -5.06
N LEU A 315 19.91 3.12 -4.58
CA LEU A 315 20.40 4.20 -5.44
C LEU A 315 21.53 3.74 -6.37
N ILE A 316 22.45 2.92 -5.86
CA ILE A 316 23.60 2.45 -6.64
C ILE A 316 23.18 1.39 -7.68
N THR A 317 22.25 0.50 -7.33
CA THR A 317 21.96 -0.68 -8.14
C THR A 317 20.74 -0.56 -9.05
N THR A 318 19.79 0.35 -8.77
CA THR A 318 18.53 0.46 -9.54
C THR A 318 18.78 0.71 -11.03
N TRP A 319 19.64 1.67 -11.36
CA TRP A 319 19.90 1.98 -12.77
C TRP A 319 20.59 0.85 -13.53
N PRO A 320 21.75 0.30 -13.07
CA PRO A 320 22.39 -0.81 -13.77
C PRO A 320 21.49 -2.04 -13.90
N VAL A 321 20.69 -2.34 -12.88
CA VAL A 321 19.79 -3.50 -12.89
C VAL A 321 18.66 -3.31 -13.90
N MET A 322 18.07 -2.11 -13.99
CA MET A 322 17.05 -1.79 -15.00
C MET A 322 17.63 -1.83 -16.42
N GLN A 323 18.84 -1.31 -16.65
CA GLN A 323 19.53 -1.40 -17.93
C GLN A 323 19.78 -2.85 -18.34
N TRP A 324 20.22 -3.70 -17.39
CA TRP A 324 20.43 -5.12 -17.65
C TRP A 324 19.12 -5.85 -18.04
N LEU A 325 18.00 -5.52 -17.39
CA LEU A 325 16.69 -6.06 -17.73
C LEU A 325 16.29 -5.70 -19.17
N THR A 326 16.41 -4.42 -19.51
CA THR A 326 15.90 -3.90 -20.79
C THR A 326 16.80 -4.20 -21.98
N ALA A 327 18.07 -4.55 -21.75
CA ALA A 327 19.01 -4.95 -22.79
C ALA A 327 18.59 -6.25 -23.50
N ALA A 328 18.02 -7.22 -22.78
CA ALA A 328 17.48 -8.46 -23.34
C ALA A 328 16.34 -8.95 -22.45
N PRO A 329 15.12 -8.40 -22.59
CA PRO A 329 14.00 -8.73 -21.75
C PRO A 329 13.59 -10.20 -21.88
N ASP A 330 13.60 -10.93 -20.78
CA ASP A 330 13.08 -12.28 -20.67
C ASP A 330 12.45 -12.52 -19.29
N PHE A 331 11.76 -13.63 -19.14
CA PHE A 331 11.14 -14.03 -17.88
C PHE A 331 12.15 -14.10 -16.71
N THR A 332 13.33 -14.66 -16.96
CA THR A 332 14.35 -14.87 -15.92
C THR A 332 14.91 -13.53 -15.45
N ARG A 333 15.29 -12.64 -16.38
CA ARG A 333 15.78 -11.30 -16.04
C ARG A 333 14.74 -10.48 -15.29
N MET A 334 13.51 -10.49 -15.77
CA MET A 334 12.42 -9.78 -15.09
C MET A 334 12.21 -10.31 -13.68
N THR A 335 12.21 -11.63 -13.50
CA THR A 335 12.08 -12.26 -12.17
C THR A 335 13.21 -11.83 -11.24
N LEU A 336 14.46 -11.94 -11.67
CA LEU A 336 15.62 -11.60 -10.83
C LEU A 336 15.63 -10.12 -10.43
N VAL A 337 15.32 -9.23 -11.37
CA VAL A 337 15.28 -7.79 -11.12
C VAL A 337 14.16 -7.42 -10.15
N LEU A 338 12.97 -7.96 -10.35
CA LEU A 338 11.86 -7.65 -9.47
C LEU A 338 12.00 -8.30 -8.08
N LEU A 339 12.64 -9.47 -7.98
CA LEU A 339 13.02 -10.05 -6.68
C LEU A 339 14.08 -9.21 -5.97
N TRP A 340 15.02 -8.61 -6.70
CA TRP A 340 15.98 -7.66 -6.14
C TRP A 340 15.30 -6.42 -5.57
N PHE A 341 14.34 -5.85 -6.30
CA PHE A 341 13.53 -4.73 -5.78
C PHE A 341 12.61 -5.16 -4.63
N SER A 342 12.10 -6.38 -4.65
CA SER A 342 11.34 -6.97 -3.55
C SER A 342 12.16 -7.06 -2.26
N PHE A 343 13.43 -7.43 -2.36
CA PHE A 343 14.36 -7.39 -1.23
C PHE A 343 14.47 -5.97 -0.64
N PHE A 344 14.66 -4.94 -1.48
CA PHE A 344 14.69 -3.56 -1.01
C PHE A 344 13.39 -3.15 -0.33
N PHE A 345 12.26 -3.44 -0.98
CA PHE A 345 10.96 -3.14 -0.42
C PHE A 345 10.77 -3.78 0.94
N GLY A 346 11.01 -5.09 1.06
CA GLY A 346 10.79 -5.83 2.30
C GLY A 346 11.69 -5.34 3.44
N MET A 347 12.98 -5.20 3.18
CA MET A 347 13.94 -4.73 4.17
C MET A 347 13.67 -3.31 4.63
N TYR A 348 13.42 -2.39 3.68
CA TYR A 348 13.14 -0.99 3.99
C TYR A 348 11.80 -0.82 4.69
N ASN A 349 10.72 -1.38 4.15
CA ASN A 349 9.37 -1.22 4.70
C ASN A 349 9.22 -1.89 6.07
N GLY A 350 9.85 -3.03 6.30
CA GLY A 350 9.89 -3.68 7.61
C GLY A 350 10.47 -2.78 8.71
N ALA A 351 11.51 -2.00 8.39
CA ALA A 351 12.09 -1.01 9.29
C ALA A 351 11.27 0.29 9.35
N MET A 352 10.73 0.74 8.21
CA MET A 352 10.09 2.03 8.04
C MET A 352 8.80 2.15 8.85
N VAL A 353 7.95 1.12 8.88
CA VAL A 353 6.67 1.15 9.61
C VAL A 353 6.93 1.36 11.11
N ALA A 354 7.90 0.65 11.69
CA ALA A 354 8.29 0.85 13.08
C ALA A 354 8.87 2.26 13.29
N ALA A 355 9.81 2.69 12.44
CA ALA A 355 10.43 4.02 12.51
C ALA A 355 9.37 5.13 12.48
N LEU A 356 8.40 5.04 11.57
CA LEU A 356 7.35 6.03 11.44
C LEU A 356 6.45 6.09 12.70
N THR A 357 6.12 4.93 13.31
CA THR A 357 5.38 4.91 14.57
C THR A 357 6.17 5.49 15.75
N GLU A 358 7.49 5.29 15.77
CA GLU A 358 8.39 5.77 16.84
C GLU A 358 8.63 7.28 16.77
N VAL A 359 8.75 7.86 15.57
CA VAL A 359 8.99 9.32 15.40
C VAL A 359 7.72 10.16 15.56
N MET A 360 6.53 9.57 15.46
CA MET A 360 5.28 10.30 15.66
C MET A 360 4.98 10.52 17.15
N PRO A 361 4.67 11.76 17.59
CA PRO A 361 4.26 12.03 18.94
C PRO A 361 3.07 11.16 19.37
N VAL A 362 3.08 10.68 20.61
CA VAL A 362 2.07 9.70 21.12
C VAL A 362 0.64 10.18 20.92
N TYR A 363 0.37 11.48 21.15
CA TYR A 363 -0.97 12.09 21.04
C TYR A 363 -1.49 12.25 19.61
N VAL A 364 -0.61 12.17 18.58
CA VAL A 364 -0.98 12.24 17.14
C VAL A 364 -0.50 11.04 16.35
N ARG A 365 -0.02 10.00 17.00
CA ARG A 365 0.65 8.86 16.34
C ARG A 365 -0.21 8.24 15.27
N THR A 366 -1.47 7.93 15.55
CA THR A 366 -2.38 7.28 14.58
C THR A 366 -2.70 8.21 13.42
N VAL A 367 -3.13 9.44 13.68
CA VAL A 367 -3.50 10.41 12.64
C VAL A 367 -2.27 10.81 11.82
N GLY A 368 -1.13 11.09 12.49
CA GLY A 368 0.11 11.48 11.84
C GLY A 368 0.67 10.37 10.94
N PHE A 369 0.67 9.13 11.43
CA PHE A 369 1.06 7.95 10.64
C PHE A 369 0.14 7.79 9.42
N SER A 370 -1.19 7.75 9.64
CA SER A 370 -2.17 7.56 8.56
C SER A 370 -2.07 8.66 7.51
N LEU A 371 -1.91 9.90 7.91
CA LEU A 371 -1.80 11.03 6.98
C LEU A 371 -0.48 10.98 6.19
N ALA A 372 0.67 10.76 6.84
CA ALA A 372 1.96 10.64 6.18
C ALA A 372 1.95 9.49 5.15
N PHE A 373 1.41 8.34 5.55
CA PHE A 373 1.31 7.18 4.68
C PHE A 373 0.34 7.40 3.51
N SER A 374 -0.84 7.98 3.77
CA SER A 374 -1.84 8.29 2.75
C SER A 374 -1.35 9.33 1.74
N MET A 375 -0.65 10.37 2.20
CA MET A 375 -0.05 11.39 1.34
C MET A 375 1.04 10.80 0.44
N ALA A 376 1.94 9.99 1.02
CA ALA A 376 2.98 9.31 0.24
C ALA A 376 2.39 8.35 -0.79
N THR A 377 1.39 7.57 -0.40
CA THR A 377 0.72 6.62 -1.29
C THR A 377 -0.03 7.36 -2.40
N ALA A 378 -0.68 8.48 -2.11
CA ALA A 378 -1.37 9.29 -3.11
C ALA A 378 -0.40 9.90 -4.15
N ILE A 379 0.69 10.51 -3.67
CA ILE A 379 1.63 11.25 -4.54
C ILE A 379 2.59 10.29 -5.25
N PHE A 380 3.18 9.36 -4.53
CA PHE A 380 4.24 8.49 -5.05
C PHE A 380 3.70 7.13 -5.48
N GLY A 381 2.88 6.47 -4.67
CA GLY A 381 2.39 5.13 -4.94
C GLY A 381 1.38 5.07 -6.07
N GLY A 382 0.24 5.77 -5.91
CA GLY A 382 -0.87 5.73 -6.86
C GLY A 382 -0.54 6.26 -8.26
N LEU A 383 0.39 7.21 -8.35
CA LEU A 383 0.86 7.76 -9.63
C LEU A 383 2.03 6.97 -10.25
N THR A 384 2.63 6.02 -9.55
CA THR A 384 3.77 5.25 -10.05
C THR A 384 3.49 4.56 -11.39
N PRO A 385 2.37 3.87 -11.64
CA PRO A 385 2.09 3.29 -12.95
C PRO A 385 1.99 4.34 -14.07
N ALA A 386 1.32 5.47 -13.80
CA ALA A 386 1.16 6.56 -14.76
C ALA A 386 2.50 7.22 -15.08
N ILE A 387 3.28 7.56 -14.06
CA ILE A 387 4.60 8.19 -14.22
C ILE A 387 5.56 7.24 -14.95
N SER A 388 5.59 5.97 -14.59
CA SER A 388 6.43 4.96 -15.24
C SER A 388 6.08 4.79 -16.71
N THR A 389 4.79 4.73 -17.06
CA THR A 389 4.31 4.64 -18.44
C THR A 389 4.67 5.90 -19.22
N ALA A 390 4.48 7.08 -18.62
CA ALA A 390 4.82 8.36 -19.24
C ALA A 390 6.33 8.50 -19.48
N LEU A 391 7.18 8.11 -18.52
CA LEU A 391 8.63 8.14 -18.66
C LEU A 391 9.10 7.27 -19.83
N VAL A 392 8.62 6.04 -19.95
CA VAL A 392 8.95 5.16 -21.08
C VAL A 392 8.55 5.79 -22.41
N LYS A 393 7.35 6.39 -22.48
CA LYS A 393 6.86 7.01 -23.71
C LYS A 393 7.65 8.26 -24.10
N LEU A 394 7.95 9.13 -23.14
CA LEU A 394 8.62 10.40 -23.38
C LEU A 394 10.11 10.24 -23.69
N THR A 395 10.77 9.29 -23.05
CA THR A 395 12.22 9.07 -23.21
C THR A 395 12.56 8.06 -24.30
N GLY A 396 11.61 7.17 -24.66
CA GLY A 396 11.87 6.02 -25.52
C GLY A 396 12.71 4.93 -24.84
N ASP A 397 13.14 5.14 -23.58
CA ASP A 397 13.97 4.21 -22.84
C ASP A 397 13.09 3.35 -21.88
N LYS A 398 13.09 2.04 -22.09
CA LYS A 398 12.35 1.08 -21.28
C LYS A 398 12.81 1.03 -19.83
N SER A 399 14.06 1.46 -19.54
CA SER A 399 14.63 1.49 -18.18
C SER A 399 14.29 2.77 -17.40
N SER A 400 13.70 3.77 -18.04
CA SER A 400 13.40 5.08 -17.46
C SER A 400 12.54 5.07 -16.17
N PRO A 401 11.67 4.09 -15.88
CA PRO A 401 11.02 3.97 -14.58
C PRO A 401 12.01 3.87 -13.41
N GLY A 402 13.24 3.40 -13.65
CA GLY A 402 14.32 3.41 -12.67
C GLY A 402 14.62 4.80 -12.11
N TRP A 403 14.48 5.87 -12.89
CA TRP A 403 14.65 7.25 -12.40
C TRP A 403 13.62 7.63 -11.35
N TRP A 404 12.37 7.19 -11.51
CA TRP A 404 11.32 7.42 -10.54
C TRP A 404 11.58 6.68 -9.22
N LEU A 405 12.05 5.43 -9.31
CA LEU A 405 12.47 4.65 -8.15
C LEU A 405 13.65 5.32 -7.41
N MET A 406 14.64 5.83 -8.14
CA MET A 406 15.79 6.54 -7.56
C MET A 406 15.37 7.86 -6.93
N CYS A 407 14.45 8.62 -7.54
CA CYS A 407 13.90 9.84 -6.96
C CYS A 407 13.21 9.56 -5.60
N ALA A 408 12.39 8.51 -5.54
CA ALA A 408 11.74 8.10 -4.30
C ALA A 408 12.76 7.62 -3.24
N ALA A 409 13.83 6.95 -3.65
CA ALA A 409 14.92 6.55 -2.76
C ALA A 409 15.66 7.78 -2.19
N LEU A 410 15.92 8.81 -3.00
CA LEU A 410 16.49 10.08 -2.52
C LEU A 410 15.59 10.76 -1.49
N CYS A 411 14.27 10.75 -1.70
CA CYS A 411 13.31 11.25 -0.71
C CYS A 411 13.41 10.48 0.62
N GLY A 412 13.49 9.14 0.55
CA GLY A 412 13.66 8.28 1.73
C GLY A 412 14.98 8.54 2.47
N LEU A 413 16.07 8.75 1.73
CA LEU A 413 17.38 9.07 2.30
C LEU A 413 17.36 10.42 3.03
N ALA A 414 16.83 11.46 2.38
CA ALA A 414 16.70 12.79 2.97
C ALA A 414 15.83 12.76 4.23
N ALA A 415 14.69 12.07 4.18
CA ALA A 415 13.79 11.92 5.33
C ALA A 415 14.46 11.20 6.50
N THR A 416 15.18 10.11 6.23
CA THR A 416 15.92 9.35 7.25
C THR A 416 16.98 10.25 7.91
N ALA A 417 17.76 10.99 7.12
CA ALA A 417 18.74 11.92 7.64
C ALA A 417 18.10 13.01 8.53
N MET A 418 16.99 13.62 8.07
CA MET A 418 16.28 14.67 8.82
C MET A 418 15.69 14.17 10.14
N LEU A 419 15.02 13.01 10.13
CA LEU A 419 14.32 12.48 11.31
C LEU A 419 15.30 12.03 12.39
N PHE A 420 16.36 11.32 12.02
CA PHE A 420 17.29 10.76 12.99
C PHE A 420 18.35 11.75 13.50
N VAL A 421 18.68 12.81 12.76
CA VAL A 421 19.50 13.91 13.28
C VAL A 421 18.75 14.69 14.38
N ARG A 422 17.43 14.85 14.26
CA ARG A 422 16.61 15.50 15.29
C ARG A 422 16.45 14.65 16.55
N LEU A 423 16.27 13.33 16.39
CA LEU A 423 16.15 12.42 17.54
C LEU A 423 17.45 12.40 18.38
N SER A 424 18.62 12.40 17.72
CA SER A 424 19.91 12.48 18.44
C SER A 424 20.07 13.80 19.20
N ARG A 425 19.66 14.91 18.62
CA ARG A 425 19.69 16.24 19.31
C ARG A 425 18.67 16.34 20.45
N GLY A 426 17.50 15.73 20.31
CA GLY A 426 16.48 15.67 21.35
C GLY A 426 16.88 14.79 22.53
N TYR A 427 17.58 13.69 22.28
CA TYR A 427 18.11 12.78 23.31
C TYR A 427 19.22 13.45 24.12
N ILE A 428 20.17 14.11 23.45
CA ILE A 428 21.26 14.88 24.08
C ILE A 428 20.70 16.07 24.91
N ALA A 429 19.61 16.72 24.41
CA ALA A 429 18.97 17.81 25.15
C ALA A 429 18.16 17.34 26.37
N ALA A 430 17.69 16.09 26.39
CA ALA A 430 17.03 15.47 27.54
C ALA A 430 18.02 14.96 28.59
N GLU A 431 19.15 14.39 28.17
CA GLU A 431 20.25 13.97 29.06
C GLU A 431 20.93 15.19 29.78
N ASN A 432 21.04 16.32 29.09
CA ASN A 432 21.59 17.55 29.67
C ASN A 432 20.61 18.29 30.60
N LYS A 433 19.36 17.83 30.72
CA LYS A 433 18.34 18.39 31.62
C LYS A 433 17.98 17.45 32.78
N ALA A 434 18.52 16.25 32.81
CA ALA A 434 18.42 15.26 33.89
C ALA A 434 19.71 15.30 34.75
#